data_568049255c6ee57da6a532a8dd50e309
#
_entry.id   568049255c6ee57da6a532a8dd50e309
#
_cell.length_a   1.000
_cell.length_b   1.000
_cell.length_c   1.000
_cell.angle_alpha   90.00
_cell.angle_beta   90.00
_cell.angle_gamma   90.00
#
_symmetry.space_group_name_H-M   'P 1'
#
loop_
_entity.id
_entity.type
_entity.pdbx_description
1 polymer ?
#
loop_
_entity_poly.entity_id
_entity_poly.type
_entity_poly.pdbx_seq_one_letter_code
_entity_poly.pdbx_strand_id
1 'polypeptide(L)'
;IRDRFHNGHQYQMETVRHLTGADFVIVAMSGDFMQRGVPAIADKYTRTRMALLGGADLVLELPAVWATASAEYFASGGVQLLGKTGVVDTLCYGCETLEKELMQAIVEVLSKNTSDYQLLVSYDMKQGNPFPVARSHALCSLLPSFSSDAVSSFLASPNNILALEYEKAIARWNSINSVHDRTFSSMPVQRIGEGYHSTKTGVTYASATAIRNALLVPSENDGNHNHSMFISCLLYTSPS
;
A
#
# COMPACT_ATOMS: atom_id res chain seq x y z
N ILE A 1 4.57 -2.70 5.16
CA ILE A 1 5.69 -3.24 4.36
C ILE A 1 5.34 -4.67 3.95
N ARG A 2 5.37 -4.97 2.65
CA ARG A 2 4.98 -6.29 2.14
C ARG A 2 6.17 -7.22 1.94
N ASP A 3 6.94 -7.07 0.87
CA ASP A 3 7.94 -8.08 0.45
C ASP A 3 9.32 -7.85 1.05
N ARG A 4 9.82 -6.63 0.95
CA ARG A 4 11.13 -6.25 1.50
C ARG A 4 11.14 -4.77 1.85
N PHE A 5 12.07 -4.41 2.71
CA PHE A 5 12.39 -3.02 2.96
C PHE A 5 13.29 -2.49 1.84
N HIS A 6 13.03 -1.30 1.34
CA HIS A 6 13.81 -0.64 0.29
C HIS A 6 13.73 0.88 0.43
N ASN A 7 14.54 1.62 -0.33
CA ASN A 7 14.65 3.08 -0.25
C ASN A 7 13.29 3.82 -0.31
N GLY A 8 12.32 3.28 -1.06
CA GLY A 8 10.97 3.86 -1.08
C GLY A 8 10.24 3.79 0.27
N HIS A 9 10.51 2.78 1.11
CA HIS A 9 9.96 2.72 2.46
C HIS A 9 10.71 3.66 3.42
N GLN A 10 12.03 3.80 3.26
CA GLN A 10 12.81 4.79 4.01
C GLN A 10 12.31 6.19 3.69
N TYR A 11 12.20 6.55 2.41
CA TYR A 11 11.64 7.81 1.97
C TYR A 11 10.26 8.09 2.59
N GLN A 12 9.39 7.08 2.60
CA GLN A 12 8.06 7.21 3.20
C GLN A 12 8.16 7.53 4.70
N MET A 13 9.00 6.85 5.46
CA MET A 13 9.17 7.09 6.90
C MET A 13 9.79 8.46 7.19
N GLU A 14 10.82 8.87 6.42
CA GLU A 14 11.42 10.19 6.53
C GLU A 14 10.41 11.30 6.21
N THR A 15 9.61 11.11 5.14
CA THR A 15 8.55 12.04 4.74
C THR A 15 7.51 12.18 5.85
N VAL A 16 7.07 11.06 6.43
CA VAL A 16 6.09 11.08 7.54
C VAL A 16 6.64 11.81 8.74
N ARG A 17 7.83 11.49 9.20
CA ARG A 17 8.46 12.21 10.34
C ARG A 17 8.52 13.71 10.09
N HIS A 18 8.93 14.11 8.88
CA HIS A 18 9.06 15.52 8.52
C HIS A 18 7.71 16.25 8.48
N LEU A 19 6.69 15.62 7.90
CA LEU A 19 5.38 16.26 7.71
C LEU A 19 4.50 16.22 8.96
N THR A 20 4.62 15.21 9.81
CA THR A 20 3.80 15.07 11.04
C THR A 20 4.49 15.54 12.30
N GLY A 21 5.82 15.64 12.29
CA GLY A 21 6.60 15.83 13.50
C GLY A 21 6.58 14.62 14.44
N ALA A 22 6.23 13.42 13.93
CA ALA A 22 6.12 12.21 14.75
C ALA A 22 7.45 11.84 15.41
N ASP A 23 7.43 11.61 16.72
CA ASP A 23 8.59 11.17 17.49
C ASP A 23 8.96 9.72 17.16
N PHE A 24 7.97 8.87 16.92
CA PHE A 24 8.14 7.44 16.67
C PHE A 24 7.43 6.98 15.40
N VAL A 25 8.02 5.99 14.72
CA VAL A 25 7.44 5.32 13.55
C VAL A 25 7.24 3.85 13.85
N ILE A 26 5.99 3.41 13.87
CA ILE A 26 5.59 2.01 14.01
C ILE A 26 5.27 1.44 12.64
N VAL A 27 5.88 0.33 12.29
CA VAL A 27 5.68 -0.36 11.01
C VAL A 27 4.85 -1.62 11.20
N ALA A 28 3.70 -1.72 10.53
CA ALA A 28 2.99 -2.97 10.34
C ALA A 28 3.58 -3.71 9.13
N MET A 29 4.08 -4.92 9.32
CA MET A 29 4.79 -5.69 8.31
C MET A 29 4.22 -7.11 8.17
N SER A 30 3.99 -7.57 6.94
CA SER A 30 3.64 -8.97 6.69
C SER A 30 4.72 -9.91 7.21
N GLY A 31 4.33 -11.05 7.75
CA GLY A 31 5.23 -12.15 8.12
C GLY A 31 5.89 -12.81 6.89
N ASP A 32 6.16 -14.09 6.95
CA ASP A 32 6.86 -14.79 5.87
C ASP A 32 6.01 -14.98 4.60
N PHE A 33 4.70 -14.76 4.69
CA PHE A 33 3.79 -14.74 3.56
C PHE A 33 3.17 -13.36 3.37
N MET A 34 3.15 -12.93 2.12
CA MET A 34 2.63 -11.64 1.70
C MET A 34 1.22 -11.75 1.14
N GLN A 35 0.66 -10.61 0.73
CA GLN A 35 -0.62 -10.55 0.04
C GLN A 35 -0.68 -11.55 -1.12
N ARG A 36 -1.78 -12.28 -1.24
CA ARG A 36 -2.01 -13.38 -2.19
C ARG A 36 -1.21 -14.66 -1.88
N GLY A 37 -0.69 -14.81 -0.66
CA GLY A 37 0.00 -16.03 -0.23
C GLY A 37 1.39 -16.23 -0.83
N VAL A 38 1.97 -15.22 -1.48
CA VAL A 38 3.30 -15.32 -2.05
C VAL A 38 4.34 -15.27 -0.92
N PRO A 39 5.32 -16.19 -0.87
CA PRO A 39 6.38 -16.13 0.14
C PRO A 39 7.26 -14.89 -0.06
N ALA A 40 7.70 -14.29 1.03
CA ALA A 40 8.64 -13.19 1.03
C ALA A 40 10.03 -13.68 0.58
N ILE A 41 10.83 -12.80 -0.04
CA ILE A 41 12.17 -13.16 -0.50
C ILE A 41 13.16 -13.32 0.65
N ALA A 42 13.00 -12.50 1.69
CA ALA A 42 13.77 -12.58 2.91
C ALA A 42 12.83 -12.91 4.08
N ASP A 43 13.35 -13.64 5.07
CA ASP A 43 12.61 -13.97 6.27
C ASP A 43 12.18 -12.71 7.05
N LYS A 44 11.19 -12.86 7.91
CA LYS A 44 10.62 -11.72 8.64
C LYS A 44 11.61 -11.02 9.57
N TYR A 45 12.56 -11.75 10.15
CA TYR A 45 13.54 -11.18 11.08
C TYR A 45 14.54 -10.29 10.34
N THR A 46 15.05 -10.76 9.20
CA THR A 46 15.90 -9.95 8.31
C THR A 46 15.18 -8.69 7.86
N ARG A 47 13.93 -8.79 7.43
CA ARG A 47 13.13 -7.62 7.02
C ARG A 47 12.83 -6.67 8.18
N THR A 48 12.59 -7.19 9.38
CA THR A 48 12.44 -6.39 10.61
C THR A 48 13.71 -5.60 10.89
N ARG A 49 14.86 -6.26 10.84
CA ARG A 49 16.15 -5.59 11.04
C ARG A 49 16.37 -4.47 10.01
N MET A 50 16.05 -4.73 8.74
CA MET A 50 16.15 -3.71 7.68
C MET A 50 15.24 -2.52 7.96
N ALA A 51 14.00 -2.74 8.41
CA ALA A 51 13.08 -1.67 8.75
C ALA A 51 13.56 -0.83 9.93
N LEU A 52 14.05 -1.45 10.99
CA LEU A 52 14.60 -0.77 12.16
C LEU A 52 15.84 0.06 11.79
N LEU A 53 16.78 -0.50 11.02
CA LEU A 53 17.94 0.23 10.51
C LEU A 53 17.57 1.37 9.58
N GLY A 54 16.45 1.25 8.87
CA GLY A 54 15.91 2.28 7.98
C GLY A 54 15.06 3.34 8.67
N GLY A 55 15.02 3.34 10.02
CA GLY A 55 14.37 4.43 10.80
C GLY A 55 13.02 4.07 11.41
N ALA A 56 12.57 2.82 11.39
CA ALA A 56 11.44 2.39 12.20
C ALA A 56 11.87 2.23 13.67
N ASP A 57 11.01 2.57 14.61
CA ASP A 57 11.25 2.41 16.05
C ASP A 57 10.66 1.09 16.57
N LEU A 58 9.59 0.63 15.94
CA LEU A 58 8.90 -0.62 16.27
C LEU A 58 8.37 -1.28 15.01
N VAL A 59 8.52 -2.60 14.92
CA VAL A 59 7.92 -3.40 13.84
C VAL A 59 6.96 -4.41 14.44
N LEU A 60 5.71 -4.38 13.99
CA LEU A 60 4.66 -5.31 14.37
C LEU A 60 4.35 -6.26 13.22
N GLU A 61 4.31 -7.55 13.49
CA GLU A 61 3.91 -8.54 12.49
C GLU A 61 2.40 -8.49 12.26
N LEU A 62 1.99 -8.24 11.00
CA LEU A 62 0.60 -8.41 10.60
C LEU A 62 0.30 -9.91 10.54
N PRO A 63 -0.68 -10.43 11.31
CA PRO A 63 -1.01 -11.86 11.30
C PRO A 63 -1.30 -12.39 9.90
N ALA A 64 -0.85 -13.61 9.62
CA ALA A 64 -0.90 -14.22 8.28
C ALA A 64 -2.30 -14.19 7.66
N VAL A 65 -3.35 -14.38 8.47
CA VAL A 65 -4.75 -14.32 8.02
C VAL A 65 -5.11 -12.98 7.36
N TRP A 66 -4.51 -11.88 7.81
CA TRP A 66 -4.68 -10.55 7.23
C TRP A 66 -3.65 -10.29 6.13
N ALA A 67 -2.41 -10.71 6.37
CA ALA A 67 -1.29 -10.45 5.47
C ALA A 67 -1.46 -11.10 4.08
N THR A 68 -2.10 -12.27 4.01
CA THR A 68 -2.31 -13.03 2.76
C THR A 68 -3.64 -12.73 2.07
N ALA A 69 -4.52 -11.98 2.72
CA ALA A 69 -5.88 -11.72 2.27
C ALA A 69 -5.96 -10.67 1.13
N SER A 70 -7.19 -10.36 0.71
CA SER A 70 -7.46 -9.27 -0.25
C SER A 70 -7.03 -7.90 0.29
N ALA A 71 -6.97 -6.90 -0.59
CA ALA A 71 -6.59 -5.53 -0.20
C ALA A 71 -7.46 -4.99 0.95
N GLU A 72 -8.76 -5.26 0.93
CA GLU A 72 -9.70 -4.84 1.96
C GLU A 72 -9.35 -5.41 3.33
N TYR A 73 -9.19 -6.72 3.41
CA TYR A 73 -8.84 -7.37 4.68
C TYR A 73 -7.42 -7.03 5.13
N PHE A 74 -6.49 -6.92 4.20
CA PHE A 74 -5.12 -6.49 4.50
C PHE A 74 -5.10 -5.09 5.14
N ALA A 75 -5.79 -4.12 4.54
CA ALA A 75 -5.90 -2.77 5.07
C ALA A 75 -6.62 -2.75 6.43
N SER A 76 -7.74 -3.46 6.55
CA SER A 76 -8.48 -3.57 7.81
C SER A 76 -7.63 -4.18 8.93
N GLY A 77 -6.88 -5.25 8.64
CA GLY A 77 -5.96 -5.86 9.60
C GLY A 77 -4.85 -4.92 10.04
N GLY A 78 -4.25 -4.17 9.11
CA GLY A 78 -3.21 -3.17 9.40
C GLY A 78 -3.73 -2.05 10.29
N VAL A 79 -4.90 -1.48 9.96
CA VAL A 79 -5.55 -0.43 10.76
C VAL A 79 -5.88 -0.94 12.17
N GLN A 80 -6.47 -2.13 12.28
CA GLN A 80 -6.79 -2.71 13.58
C GLN A 80 -5.55 -3.01 14.42
N LEU A 81 -4.48 -3.56 13.80
CA LEU A 81 -3.23 -3.86 14.49
C LEU A 81 -2.63 -2.59 15.09
N LEU A 82 -2.51 -1.54 14.29
CA LEU A 82 -1.95 -0.26 14.74
C LEU A 82 -2.87 0.44 15.74
N GLY A 83 -4.18 0.45 15.51
CA GLY A 83 -5.15 1.09 16.38
C GLY A 83 -5.21 0.46 17.78
N LYS A 84 -5.08 -0.86 17.87
CA LYS A 84 -5.05 -1.57 19.15
C LYS A 84 -3.82 -1.29 19.99
N THR A 85 -2.75 -0.72 19.43
CA THR A 85 -1.60 -0.26 20.22
C THR A 85 -1.99 0.91 21.13
N GLY A 86 -2.97 1.72 20.73
CA GLY A 86 -3.45 2.88 21.48
C GLY A 86 -2.48 4.08 21.48
N VAL A 87 -1.41 4.03 20.69
CA VAL A 87 -0.36 5.07 20.63
C VAL A 87 -0.14 5.65 19.24
N VAL A 88 -0.86 5.16 18.22
CA VAL A 88 -0.76 5.65 16.84
C VAL A 88 -1.88 6.65 16.60
N ASP A 89 -1.52 7.85 16.14
CA ASP A 89 -2.42 8.94 15.79
C ASP A 89 -2.52 9.19 14.29
N THR A 90 -1.46 8.87 13.54
CA THR A 90 -1.42 9.06 12.10
C THR A 90 -1.06 7.76 11.39
N LEU A 91 -1.88 7.36 10.42
CA LEU A 91 -1.63 6.19 9.59
C LEU A 91 -1.17 6.60 8.20
N CYS A 92 0.07 6.22 7.88
CA CYS A 92 0.69 6.54 6.60
C CYS A 92 0.72 5.33 5.66
N TYR A 93 0.44 5.57 4.39
CA TYR A 93 0.53 4.55 3.33
C TYR A 93 0.94 5.17 2.00
N GLY A 94 1.51 4.35 1.11
CA GLY A 94 1.94 4.78 -0.23
C GLY A 94 0.81 4.70 -1.24
N CYS A 95 0.65 5.74 -2.07
CA CYS A 95 -0.22 5.77 -3.24
C CYS A 95 0.58 6.19 -4.48
N GLU A 96 0.05 5.95 -5.67
CA GLU A 96 0.71 6.39 -6.91
C GLU A 96 0.26 7.79 -7.32
N THR A 97 -0.99 8.14 -7.04
CA THR A 97 -1.56 9.44 -7.38
C THR A 97 -2.16 10.08 -6.14
N LEU A 98 -1.79 11.33 -5.85
CA LEU A 98 -2.31 12.12 -4.72
C LEU A 98 -3.50 12.99 -5.15
N GLU A 99 -4.55 12.37 -5.66
CA GLU A 99 -5.81 13.05 -5.97
C GLU A 99 -6.77 12.91 -4.78
N LYS A 100 -6.55 13.70 -3.73
CA LYS A 100 -7.28 13.58 -2.46
C LYS A 100 -8.78 13.70 -2.62
N GLU A 101 -9.25 14.65 -3.41
CA GLU A 101 -10.68 14.91 -3.64
C GLU A 101 -11.35 13.73 -4.35
N LEU A 102 -10.72 13.21 -5.40
CA LEU A 102 -11.21 12.01 -6.09
C LEU A 102 -11.21 10.79 -5.16
N MET A 103 -10.13 10.58 -4.42
CA MET A 103 -10.01 9.47 -3.47
C MET A 103 -11.10 9.54 -2.40
N GLN A 104 -11.34 10.70 -1.81
CA GLN A 104 -12.40 10.89 -0.81
C GLN A 104 -13.79 10.64 -1.39
N ALA A 105 -14.08 11.15 -2.60
CA ALA A 105 -15.35 10.92 -3.27
C ALA A 105 -15.60 9.42 -3.54
N ILE A 106 -14.57 8.70 -4.02
CA ILE A 106 -14.64 7.25 -4.23
C ILE A 106 -14.88 6.52 -2.89
N VAL A 107 -14.13 6.86 -1.85
CA VAL A 107 -14.27 6.26 -0.52
C VAL A 107 -15.67 6.47 0.04
N GLU A 108 -16.25 7.64 -0.16
CA GLU A 108 -17.62 7.95 0.31
C GLU A 108 -18.64 7.04 -0.38
N VAL A 109 -18.60 6.91 -1.71
CA VAL A 109 -19.50 6.00 -2.45
C VAL A 109 -19.34 4.57 -2.00
N LEU A 110 -18.09 4.08 -1.89
CA LEU A 110 -17.79 2.70 -1.50
C LEU A 110 -18.15 2.40 -0.04
N SER A 111 -17.98 3.36 0.86
CA SER A 111 -18.31 3.18 2.29
C SER A 111 -19.80 3.19 2.53
N LYS A 112 -20.55 4.04 1.82
CA LYS A 112 -22.02 4.08 1.90
C LYS A 112 -22.64 2.83 1.26
N ASN A 113 -21.98 2.25 0.26
CA ASN A 113 -22.42 1.05 -0.46
C ASN A 113 -23.93 1.10 -0.79
N THR A 114 -24.37 2.20 -1.39
CA THR A 114 -25.77 2.48 -1.66
C THR A 114 -26.40 1.46 -2.59
N SER A 115 -27.74 1.37 -2.57
CA SER A 115 -28.51 0.54 -3.52
C SER A 115 -28.17 0.84 -4.97
N ASP A 116 -27.99 2.12 -5.31
CA ASP A 116 -27.65 2.56 -6.67
C ASP A 116 -26.29 2.03 -7.11
N TYR A 117 -25.28 2.11 -6.24
CA TYR A 117 -23.96 1.54 -6.53
C TYR A 117 -24.06 0.02 -6.76
N GLN A 118 -24.77 -0.69 -5.88
CA GLN A 118 -24.94 -2.14 -5.99
C GLN A 118 -25.69 -2.55 -7.27
N LEU A 119 -26.72 -1.80 -7.63
CA LEU A 119 -27.48 -2.04 -8.85
C LEU A 119 -26.65 -1.82 -10.10
N LEU A 120 -25.87 -0.72 -10.17
CA LEU A 120 -24.98 -0.44 -11.30
C LEU A 120 -23.93 -1.53 -11.47
N VAL A 121 -23.26 -1.91 -10.37
CA VAL A 121 -22.25 -3.00 -10.40
C VAL A 121 -22.90 -4.32 -10.84
N SER A 122 -24.05 -4.67 -10.25
CA SER A 122 -24.75 -5.92 -10.56
C SER A 122 -25.22 -5.97 -12.01
N TYR A 123 -25.72 -4.85 -12.52
CA TYR A 123 -26.15 -4.73 -13.91
C TYR A 123 -24.99 -4.95 -14.87
N ASP A 124 -23.88 -4.28 -14.64
CA ASP A 124 -22.71 -4.36 -15.52
C ASP A 124 -22.05 -5.76 -15.48
N MET A 125 -22.02 -6.39 -14.32
CA MET A 125 -21.56 -7.78 -14.19
C MET A 125 -22.45 -8.77 -14.94
N LYS A 126 -23.77 -8.55 -14.98
CA LYS A 126 -24.70 -9.35 -15.78
C LYS A 126 -24.49 -9.20 -17.30
N GLN A 127 -23.89 -8.10 -17.75
CA GLN A 127 -23.46 -7.91 -19.14
C GLN A 127 -22.15 -8.67 -19.46
N GLY A 128 -21.55 -9.38 -18.49
CA GLY A 128 -20.33 -10.14 -18.67
C GLY A 128 -19.05 -9.41 -18.27
N ASN A 129 -19.13 -8.20 -17.77
CA ASN A 129 -17.96 -7.46 -17.31
C ASN A 129 -17.44 -8.01 -15.97
N PRO A 130 -16.12 -8.14 -15.79
CA PRO A 130 -15.55 -8.55 -14.51
C PRO A 130 -15.75 -7.44 -13.46
N PHE A 131 -15.82 -7.82 -12.18
CA PHE A 131 -16.06 -6.90 -11.07
C PHE A 131 -15.21 -5.61 -11.08
N PRO A 132 -13.89 -5.62 -11.38
CA PRO A 132 -13.09 -4.39 -11.41
C PRO A 132 -13.59 -3.37 -12.46
N VAL A 133 -14.04 -3.85 -13.61
CA VAL A 133 -14.61 -3.03 -14.70
C VAL A 133 -15.97 -2.51 -14.30
N ALA A 134 -16.86 -3.37 -13.80
CA ALA A 134 -18.18 -3.01 -13.31
C ALA A 134 -18.13 -1.96 -12.20
N ARG A 135 -17.20 -2.11 -11.27
CA ARG A 135 -16.91 -1.14 -10.22
C ARG A 135 -16.48 0.21 -10.79
N SER A 136 -15.59 0.22 -11.79
CA SER A 136 -15.12 1.44 -12.43
C SER A 136 -16.29 2.17 -13.13
N HIS A 137 -17.09 1.47 -13.91
CA HIS A 137 -18.26 2.05 -14.60
C HIS A 137 -19.28 2.62 -13.61
N ALA A 138 -19.58 1.90 -12.53
CA ALA A 138 -20.48 2.39 -11.48
C ALA A 138 -19.97 3.67 -10.82
N LEU A 139 -18.67 3.75 -10.51
CA LEU A 139 -18.04 4.93 -9.91
C LEU A 139 -18.03 6.11 -10.90
N CYS A 140 -17.71 5.88 -12.18
CA CYS A 140 -17.82 6.94 -13.20
C CYS A 140 -19.23 7.52 -13.29
N SER A 141 -20.26 6.67 -13.19
CA SER A 141 -21.66 7.11 -13.22
C SER A 141 -22.09 7.89 -11.99
N LEU A 142 -21.56 7.53 -10.82
CA LEU A 142 -21.91 8.16 -9.54
C LEU A 142 -21.06 9.38 -9.16
N LEU A 143 -19.98 9.62 -9.89
CA LEU A 143 -19.04 10.72 -9.66
C LEU A 143 -18.95 11.64 -10.89
N PRO A 144 -20.05 12.29 -11.32
CA PRO A 144 -20.07 13.08 -12.54
C PRO A 144 -19.18 14.34 -12.49
N SER A 145 -18.73 14.73 -11.30
CA SER A 145 -17.78 15.84 -11.13
C SER A 145 -16.35 15.51 -11.55
N PHE A 146 -16.04 14.22 -11.77
CA PHE A 146 -14.74 13.76 -12.21
C PHE A 146 -14.86 13.12 -13.60
N SER A 147 -13.81 13.25 -14.42
CA SER A 147 -13.80 12.58 -15.72
C SER A 147 -13.71 11.06 -15.56
N SER A 148 -14.34 10.32 -16.47
CA SER A 148 -14.27 8.84 -16.48
C SER A 148 -12.82 8.35 -16.59
N ASP A 149 -11.98 9.08 -17.33
CA ASP A 149 -10.56 8.75 -17.47
C ASP A 149 -9.81 8.91 -16.16
N ALA A 150 -10.09 9.96 -15.37
CA ALA A 150 -9.47 10.15 -14.05
C ALA A 150 -9.86 9.01 -13.10
N VAL A 151 -11.14 8.67 -13.01
CA VAL A 151 -11.64 7.57 -12.17
C VAL A 151 -11.02 6.24 -12.59
N SER A 152 -11.04 5.94 -13.89
CA SER A 152 -10.51 4.67 -14.41
C SER A 152 -9.00 4.56 -14.23
N SER A 153 -8.25 5.63 -14.50
CA SER A 153 -6.81 5.68 -14.29
C SER A 153 -6.43 5.51 -12.82
N PHE A 154 -7.17 6.15 -11.91
CA PHE A 154 -6.96 6.00 -10.47
C PHE A 154 -7.15 4.55 -10.03
N LEU A 155 -8.21 3.90 -10.51
CA LEU A 155 -8.55 2.51 -10.16
C LEU A 155 -7.68 1.47 -10.89
N ALA A 156 -6.96 1.83 -11.94
CA ALA A 156 -6.02 0.93 -12.61
C ALA A 156 -4.77 0.62 -11.76
N SER A 157 -4.44 1.48 -10.81
CA SER A 157 -3.25 1.31 -9.96
C SER A 157 -3.54 0.45 -8.72
N PRO A 158 -2.82 -0.67 -8.54
CA PRO A 158 -2.97 -1.52 -7.35
C PRO A 158 -2.66 -0.80 -6.03
N ASN A 159 -1.75 0.18 -6.03
CA ASN A 159 -1.44 0.93 -4.81
C ASN A 159 -2.53 1.96 -4.49
N ASN A 160 -3.17 2.56 -5.49
CA ASN A 160 -4.34 3.42 -5.26
C ASN A 160 -5.54 2.60 -4.75
N ILE A 161 -5.76 1.39 -5.29
CA ILE A 161 -6.79 0.49 -4.76
C ILE A 161 -6.52 0.19 -3.27
N LEU A 162 -5.28 -0.11 -2.91
CA LEU A 162 -4.93 -0.37 -1.52
C LEU A 162 -5.09 0.89 -0.66
N ALA A 163 -4.77 2.07 -1.19
CA ALA A 163 -4.99 3.36 -0.53
C ALA A 163 -6.48 3.58 -0.21
N LEU A 164 -7.38 3.30 -1.17
CA LEU A 164 -8.83 3.35 -0.92
C LEU A 164 -9.26 2.41 0.21
N GLU A 165 -8.71 1.21 0.25
CA GLU A 165 -9.06 0.26 1.31
C GLU A 165 -8.52 0.71 2.68
N TYR A 166 -7.36 1.38 2.75
CA TYR A 166 -6.90 2.01 3.98
C TYR A 166 -7.82 3.15 4.43
N GLU A 167 -8.22 4.04 3.53
CA GLU A 167 -9.16 5.14 3.87
C GLU A 167 -10.49 4.60 4.39
N LYS A 168 -11.08 3.60 3.73
CA LYS A 168 -12.29 2.93 4.21
C LYS A 168 -12.10 2.33 5.61
N ALA A 169 -10.97 1.64 5.82
CA ALA A 169 -10.67 1.02 7.11
C ALA A 169 -10.46 2.06 8.23
N ILE A 170 -9.78 3.18 7.93
CA ILE A 170 -9.59 4.31 8.85
C ILE A 170 -10.95 4.94 9.18
N ALA A 171 -11.76 5.25 8.16
CA ALA A 171 -13.09 5.82 8.38
C ALA A 171 -13.95 4.93 9.28
N ARG A 172 -13.94 3.60 9.03
CA ARG A 172 -14.64 2.62 9.87
C ARG A 172 -14.08 2.58 11.30
N TRP A 173 -12.74 2.55 11.45
CA TRP A 173 -12.11 2.59 12.77
C TRP A 173 -12.51 3.84 13.54
N ASN A 174 -12.42 5.00 12.92
CA ASN A 174 -12.75 6.29 13.53
C ASN A 174 -14.23 6.37 13.94
N SER A 175 -15.14 5.84 13.12
CA SER A 175 -16.58 5.82 13.44
C SER A 175 -16.89 4.99 14.72
N ILE A 176 -16.13 3.93 14.95
CA ILE A 176 -16.33 3.04 16.11
C ILE A 176 -15.63 3.57 17.37
N ASN A 177 -14.46 4.21 17.19
CA ASN A 177 -13.57 4.57 18.29
C ASN A 177 -13.55 6.07 18.63
N SER A 178 -14.37 6.89 17.98
CA SER A 178 -14.48 8.34 18.24
C SER A 178 -14.80 8.68 19.69
N VAL A 179 -15.61 7.85 20.36
CA VAL A 179 -15.99 8.05 21.78
C VAL A 179 -14.80 7.91 22.72
N HIS A 180 -13.75 7.21 22.31
CA HIS A 180 -12.57 6.93 23.12
C HIS A 180 -11.36 7.79 22.75
N ASP A 181 -11.55 8.79 21.89
CA ASP A 181 -10.49 9.66 21.35
C ASP A 181 -9.33 8.90 20.70
N ARG A 182 -9.64 7.75 20.09
CA ARG A 182 -8.69 6.86 19.39
C ARG A 182 -8.92 6.85 17.89
N THR A 183 -8.84 8.02 17.31
CA THR A 183 -9.00 8.20 15.87
C THR A 183 -7.65 8.34 15.18
N PHE A 184 -7.62 7.97 13.90
CA PHE A 184 -6.46 8.18 13.05
C PHE A 184 -6.64 9.37 12.12
N SER A 185 -5.57 10.12 11.94
CA SER A 185 -5.38 10.93 10.74
C SER A 185 -4.81 10.05 9.62
N SER A 186 -5.30 10.21 8.40
CA SER A 186 -4.73 9.52 7.23
C SER A 186 -3.67 10.39 6.56
N MET A 187 -2.57 9.76 6.14
CA MET A 187 -1.50 10.44 5.42
C MET A 187 -1.05 9.59 4.21
N PRO A 188 -1.67 9.81 3.05
CA PRO A 188 -1.15 9.24 1.81
C PRO A 188 0.15 9.91 1.40
N VAL A 189 1.18 9.12 1.09
CA VAL A 189 2.46 9.58 0.55
C VAL A 189 2.60 9.10 -0.88
N GLN A 190 2.86 10.03 -1.81
CA GLN A 190 3.09 9.66 -3.19
C GLN A 190 4.39 8.88 -3.33
N ARG A 191 4.32 7.76 -4.01
CA ARG A 191 5.49 6.93 -4.30
C ARG A 191 6.38 7.61 -5.31
N ILE A 192 7.68 7.64 -5.01
CA ILE A 192 8.69 8.10 -5.95
C ILE A 192 9.27 6.89 -6.67
N GLY A 193 9.46 6.99 -7.98
CA GLY A 193 10.03 5.95 -8.83
C GLY A 193 9.11 5.52 -9.96
N GLU A 194 9.55 4.55 -10.75
CA GLU A 194 8.77 4.01 -11.85
C GLU A 194 7.55 3.22 -11.32
N GLY A 195 6.42 3.32 -12.02
CA GLY A 195 5.13 2.72 -11.61
C GLY A 195 5.22 1.21 -11.35
N TYR A 196 4.19 0.67 -10.71
CA TYR A 196 4.11 -0.73 -10.24
C TYR A 196 4.44 -1.79 -11.31
N HIS A 197 4.19 -1.49 -12.58
CA HIS A 197 4.45 -2.39 -13.71
C HIS A 197 5.81 -2.20 -14.37
N SER A 198 6.64 -1.24 -13.91
CA SER A 198 7.97 -1.08 -14.46
C SER A 198 8.86 -2.26 -14.07
N THR A 199 9.40 -2.92 -15.08
CA THR A 199 10.45 -3.95 -14.92
C THR A 199 11.84 -3.34 -14.92
N LYS A 200 11.96 -2.02 -15.20
CA LYS A 200 13.23 -1.32 -15.20
C LYS A 200 13.63 -0.92 -13.78
N THR A 201 14.88 -1.07 -13.49
CA THR A 201 15.47 -0.63 -12.22
C THR A 201 15.95 0.80 -12.38
N GLY A 202 15.20 1.76 -11.81
CA GLY A 202 15.71 3.12 -11.64
C GLY A 202 16.90 3.14 -10.71
N VAL A 203 17.84 4.05 -10.91
CA VAL A 203 19.11 4.11 -10.17
C VAL A 203 18.93 4.26 -8.65
N THR A 204 17.79 4.79 -8.19
CA THR A 204 17.59 5.13 -6.77
C THR A 204 16.36 4.43 -6.16
N TYR A 205 15.29 4.22 -6.92
CA TYR A 205 14.05 3.65 -6.43
C TYR A 205 13.52 2.56 -7.36
N ALA A 206 13.71 1.30 -6.97
CA ALA A 206 13.18 0.16 -7.71
C ALA A 206 11.91 -0.38 -7.02
N SER A 207 10.95 -0.88 -7.80
CA SER A 207 9.77 -1.54 -7.24
C SER A 207 10.16 -2.88 -6.61
N ALA A 208 9.41 -3.33 -5.59
CA ALA A 208 9.61 -4.65 -4.98
C ALA A 208 9.55 -5.78 -6.02
N THR A 209 8.71 -5.65 -7.04
CA THR A 209 8.61 -6.60 -8.15
C THR A 209 9.86 -6.60 -9.03
N ALA A 210 10.39 -5.42 -9.39
CA ALA A 210 11.62 -5.31 -10.18
C ALA A 210 12.81 -5.95 -9.46
N ILE A 211 12.97 -5.66 -8.16
CA ILE A 211 14.03 -6.26 -7.36
C ILE A 211 13.84 -7.79 -7.21
N ARG A 212 12.58 -8.27 -7.05
CA ARG A 212 12.28 -9.70 -6.99
C ARG A 212 12.69 -10.43 -8.27
N ASN A 213 12.29 -9.90 -9.42
CA ASN A 213 12.63 -10.48 -10.71
C ASN A 213 14.14 -10.55 -10.94
N ALA A 214 14.86 -9.50 -10.57
CA ALA A 214 16.30 -9.47 -10.72
C ALA A 214 17.06 -10.44 -9.79
N LEU A 215 16.50 -10.78 -8.63
CA LEU A 215 17.11 -11.75 -7.72
C LEU A 215 16.77 -13.21 -8.07
N LEU A 216 15.60 -13.45 -8.67
CA LEU A 216 15.09 -14.80 -8.96
C LEU A 216 15.34 -15.26 -10.40
N VAL A 217 15.56 -14.34 -11.34
CA VAL A 217 15.86 -14.67 -12.74
C VAL A 217 17.34 -14.39 -12.97
N PRO A 218 18.20 -15.41 -13.08
CA PRO A 218 19.59 -15.21 -13.50
C PRO A 218 19.57 -14.64 -14.93
N SER A 219 20.14 -13.46 -15.12
CA SER A 219 20.38 -12.94 -16.47
C SER A 219 21.53 -13.72 -17.09
N GLU A 220 21.27 -14.46 -18.16
CA GLU A 220 22.29 -15.20 -18.88
C GLU A 220 23.38 -14.31 -19.54
N ASN A 221 23.23 -12.97 -19.52
CA ASN A 221 24.06 -12.06 -20.32
C ASN A 221 24.58 -10.79 -19.65
N ASP A 222 24.42 -10.59 -18.35
CA ASP A 222 24.91 -9.34 -17.73
C ASP A 222 26.09 -9.60 -16.77
N GLY A 223 27.28 -9.33 -17.29
CA GLY A 223 28.48 -9.28 -16.45
C GLY A 223 28.34 -8.21 -15.36
N ASN A 224 28.60 -8.61 -14.14
CA ASN A 224 28.95 -7.89 -12.88
C ASN A 224 28.36 -6.50 -12.56
N HIS A 225 27.68 -5.79 -13.49
CA HIS A 225 27.17 -4.44 -13.27
C HIS A 225 25.77 -4.39 -12.58
N ASN A 226 24.94 -5.42 -12.76
CA ASN A 226 23.59 -5.40 -12.22
C ASN A 226 23.53 -5.68 -10.71
N HIS A 227 24.41 -6.49 -10.14
CA HIS A 227 24.43 -6.77 -8.71
C HIS A 227 24.74 -5.54 -7.83
N SER A 228 25.66 -4.67 -8.25
CA SER A 228 26.00 -3.46 -7.47
C SER A 228 24.86 -2.44 -7.45
N MET A 229 24.07 -2.38 -8.53
CA MET A 229 22.92 -1.47 -8.65
C MET A 229 21.74 -1.90 -7.78
N PHE A 230 21.52 -3.22 -7.58
CA PHE A 230 20.51 -3.73 -6.68
C PHE A 230 20.86 -3.53 -5.21
N ILE A 231 22.12 -3.63 -4.89
CA ILE A 231 22.66 -3.40 -3.56
C ILE A 231 22.40 -1.97 -3.11
N SER A 232 22.50 -0.98 -4.00
CA SER A 232 22.21 0.42 -3.68
C SER A 232 20.73 0.71 -3.44
N CYS A 233 19.81 -0.12 -3.96
CA CYS A 233 18.37 -0.03 -3.70
C CYS A 233 17.93 -0.75 -2.41
N LEU A 234 18.79 -1.56 -1.82
CA LEU A 234 18.58 -2.22 -0.54
C LEU A 234 19.30 -1.40 0.52
N LEU A 235 18.58 -1.02 1.57
CA LEU A 235 19.13 -0.21 2.67
C LEU A 235 20.27 -0.86 3.45
N TYR A 236 20.69 -2.06 3.08
CA TYR A 236 21.75 -2.71 3.81
C TYR A 236 22.52 -3.73 2.99
N THR A 237 23.79 -3.46 2.81
CA THR A 237 24.78 -4.42 2.40
C THR A 237 25.85 -4.48 3.43
N SER A 238 25.94 -5.59 4.10
CA SER A 238 27.03 -6.05 4.98
C SER A 238 27.40 -5.14 6.15
N PRO A 239 27.54 -5.67 7.35
CA PRO A 239 28.37 -5.01 8.34
C PRO A 239 29.81 -5.09 7.88
N SER A 240 30.49 -3.95 7.75
CA SER A 240 31.94 -3.89 7.84
C SER A 240 32.38 -4.42 9.20
#